data_9f079fd224887d07aba3cdf800a32306
#
_entry.id   9f079fd224887d07aba3cdf800a32306
#
_cell.length_a   1.000
_cell.length_b   1.000
_cell.length_c   1.000
_cell.angle_alpha   90.00
_cell.angle_beta   90.00
_cell.angle_gamma   90.00
#
_symmetry.space_group_name_H-M   'P 1'
#
loop_
_entity.id
_entity.type
_entity.pdbx_description
1 polymer ?
#
loop_
_entity_poly.entity_id
_entity_poly.type
_entity_poly.pdbx_seq_one_letter_code
_entity_poly.pdbx_strand_id
1 'polypeptide(L)'
;NALYGWRINIMELEAKSLIDLIKYPIHKSNSEREKLINSVRKDLDLLGCAVIKSFLTEKAIKALTLEADGVSDKAYRSYNRTNAYFTKDDPNLSKNDPRRKFFDRSNAFIAADNFNNNGPLRTIHNFPFFEEFIKECLNLKNIYRYSDPLADVIINLANKGNGFPWHFDTNNFTVTIAIQNAEEGGVFEYAPNIR
;
A
#
# COMPACT_ATOMS: atom_id res chain seq x y z
N ASN A 1 -29.44 -10.90 12.51
CA ASN A 1 -29.33 -9.52 11.95
C ASN A 1 -28.84 -8.48 12.97
N ALA A 2 -29.19 -8.56 14.27
CA ALA A 2 -28.72 -7.60 15.29
C ALA A 2 -27.20 -7.70 15.55
N LEU A 3 -26.63 -8.90 15.60
CA LEU A 3 -25.19 -9.13 15.77
C LEU A 3 -24.34 -8.61 14.60
N TYR A 4 -24.89 -8.62 13.37
CA TYR A 4 -24.20 -8.10 12.20
C TYR A 4 -24.16 -6.56 12.22
N GLY A 5 -25.25 -5.92 12.57
CA GLY A 5 -25.31 -4.47 12.74
C GLY A 5 -24.43 -3.94 13.88
N TRP A 6 -24.30 -4.71 14.95
CA TRP A 6 -23.43 -4.37 16.08
C TRP A 6 -21.94 -4.46 15.74
N ARG A 7 -21.52 -5.48 14.98
CA ARG A 7 -20.15 -5.62 14.49
C ARG A 7 -19.75 -4.51 13.53
N ILE A 8 -20.65 -4.11 12.62
CA ILE A 8 -20.38 -2.98 11.69
C ILE A 8 -20.18 -1.68 12.48
N ASN A 9 -21.00 -1.41 13.50
CA ASN A 9 -20.88 -0.21 14.33
C ASN A 9 -19.53 -0.16 15.11
N ILE A 10 -19.06 -1.28 15.64
CA ILE A 10 -17.78 -1.33 16.35
C ILE A 10 -16.62 -1.10 15.38
N MET A 11 -16.59 -1.81 14.25
CA MET A 11 -15.56 -1.63 13.22
C MET A 11 -15.54 -0.21 12.65
N GLU A 12 -16.70 0.42 12.50
CA GLU A 12 -16.79 1.81 12.07
C GLU A 12 -16.25 2.79 13.11
N LEU A 13 -16.50 2.55 14.40
CA LEU A 13 -15.96 3.35 15.50
C LEU A 13 -14.44 3.21 15.60
N GLU A 14 -13.91 2.01 15.45
CA GLU A 14 -12.46 1.77 15.42
C GLU A 14 -11.82 2.42 14.18
N ALA A 15 -12.39 2.24 13.00
CA ALA A 15 -11.91 2.84 11.77
C ALA A 15 -11.92 4.38 11.82
N LYS A 16 -12.94 5.02 12.42
CA LYS A 16 -13.00 6.48 12.64
C LYS A 16 -11.85 7.01 13.48
N SER A 17 -11.22 6.18 14.31
CA SER A 17 -10.05 6.57 15.08
C SER A 17 -8.75 6.51 14.27
N LEU A 18 -8.74 5.76 13.15
CA LEU A 18 -7.55 5.50 12.35
C LEU A 18 -7.60 6.20 10.98
N ILE A 19 -8.76 6.24 10.34
CA ILE A 19 -8.98 6.91 9.05
C ILE A 19 -9.67 8.24 9.31
N ASP A 20 -9.25 9.31 8.66
CA ASP A 20 -9.95 10.60 8.73
C ASP A 20 -11.24 10.55 7.89
N LEU A 21 -12.26 9.89 8.45
CA LEU A 21 -13.57 9.71 7.81
C LEU A 21 -14.41 11.01 7.76
N ILE A 22 -13.97 12.08 8.42
CA ILE A 22 -14.57 13.41 8.29
C ILE A 22 -14.12 14.01 6.97
N LYS A 23 -12.82 14.02 6.72
CA LYS A 23 -12.20 14.53 5.50
C LYS A 23 -12.46 13.60 4.30
N TYR A 24 -12.42 12.30 4.52
CA TYR A 24 -12.59 11.27 3.49
C TYR A 24 -13.73 10.33 3.85
N PRO A 25 -14.99 10.69 3.54
CA PRO A 25 -16.17 9.93 3.97
C PRO A 25 -16.39 8.67 3.13
N ILE A 26 -15.41 7.78 3.05
CA ILE A 26 -15.43 6.57 2.20
C ILE A 26 -16.55 5.59 2.59
N HIS A 27 -17.09 5.70 3.81
CA HIS A 27 -18.17 4.88 4.36
C HIS A 27 -19.59 5.42 4.07
N LYS A 28 -19.69 6.60 3.44
CA LYS A 28 -20.97 7.25 3.15
C LYS A 28 -21.29 7.19 1.66
N SER A 29 -22.57 7.19 1.34
CA SER A 29 -23.06 7.37 -0.04
C SER A 29 -23.53 8.82 -0.19
N ASN A 30 -22.59 9.72 -0.49
CA ASN A 30 -22.88 11.16 -0.61
C ASN A 30 -21.98 11.82 -1.68
N SER A 31 -22.27 13.08 -1.98
CA SER A 31 -21.57 13.85 -3.01
C SER A 31 -20.08 14.08 -2.71
N GLU A 32 -19.69 14.15 -1.43
CA GLU A 32 -18.29 14.33 -1.03
C GLU A 32 -17.46 13.07 -1.36
N ARG A 33 -18.02 11.89 -1.12
CA ARG A 33 -17.41 10.62 -1.49
C ARG A 33 -17.28 10.49 -3.02
N GLU A 34 -18.30 10.85 -3.77
CA GLU A 34 -18.27 10.84 -5.24
C GLU A 34 -17.22 11.80 -5.80
N LYS A 35 -17.09 13.00 -5.25
CA LYS A 35 -16.03 13.95 -5.62
C LYS A 35 -14.64 13.39 -5.35
N LEU A 36 -14.44 12.73 -4.20
CA LEU A 36 -13.18 12.08 -3.86
C LEU A 36 -12.83 10.99 -4.87
N ILE A 37 -13.77 10.08 -5.15
CA ILE A 37 -13.57 8.99 -6.14
C ILE A 37 -13.22 9.57 -7.51
N ASN A 38 -13.95 10.57 -7.97
CA ASN A 38 -13.71 11.19 -9.28
C ASN A 38 -12.35 11.90 -9.34
N SER A 39 -11.92 12.51 -8.23
CA SER A 39 -10.58 13.12 -8.14
C SER A 39 -9.48 12.05 -8.23
N VAL A 40 -9.62 10.95 -7.48
CA VAL A 40 -8.67 9.82 -7.51
C VAL A 40 -8.60 9.19 -8.91
N ARG A 41 -9.76 8.96 -9.55
CA ARG A 41 -9.81 8.45 -10.94
C ARG A 41 -9.07 9.35 -11.91
N LYS A 42 -9.31 10.66 -11.82
CA LYS A 42 -8.64 11.64 -12.67
C LYS A 42 -7.13 11.57 -12.52
N ASP A 43 -6.63 11.49 -11.29
CA ASP A 43 -5.19 11.38 -11.03
C ASP A 43 -4.62 10.06 -11.57
N LEU A 44 -5.34 8.94 -11.37
CA LEU A 44 -4.95 7.64 -11.91
C LEU A 44 -4.90 7.65 -13.45
N ASP A 45 -5.90 8.23 -14.10
CA ASP A 45 -5.97 8.31 -15.57
C ASP A 45 -4.85 9.19 -16.14
N LEU A 46 -4.52 10.30 -15.49
CA LEU A 46 -3.53 11.25 -15.97
C LEU A 46 -2.10 10.86 -15.60
N LEU A 47 -1.91 10.35 -14.40
CA LEU A 47 -0.59 10.18 -13.79
C LEU A 47 -0.26 8.71 -13.49
N GLY A 48 -1.22 7.79 -13.59
CA GLY A 48 -1.03 6.39 -13.17
C GLY A 48 -0.86 6.23 -11.65
N CYS A 49 -0.98 7.30 -10.89
CA CYS A 49 -0.83 7.32 -9.44
C CYS A 49 -1.75 8.38 -8.84
N ALA A 50 -2.37 8.07 -7.71
CA ALA A 50 -3.16 9.03 -6.94
C ALA A 50 -2.70 9.04 -5.48
N VAL A 51 -2.56 10.22 -4.89
CA VAL A 51 -2.11 10.39 -3.50
C VAL A 51 -3.20 11.04 -2.66
N ILE A 52 -3.68 10.33 -1.65
CA ILE A 52 -4.67 10.84 -0.69
C ILE A 52 -3.95 11.29 0.57
N LYS A 53 -3.63 12.58 0.63
CA LYS A 53 -2.83 13.18 1.72
C LYS A 53 -3.58 13.21 3.03
N SER A 54 -2.92 12.76 4.12
CA SER A 54 -3.51 12.72 5.48
C SER A 54 -4.79 11.87 5.52
N PHE A 55 -4.79 10.74 4.81
CA PHE A 55 -5.88 9.77 4.85
C PHE A 55 -6.00 9.12 6.23
N LEU A 56 -4.85 8.88 6.87
CA LEU A 56 -4.78 8.38 8.23
C LEU A 56 -4.69 9.52 9.24
N THR A 57 -5.26 9.29 10.42
CA THR A 57 -5.12 10.20 11.56
C THR A 57 -3.70 10.13 12.15
N GLU A 58 -3.26 11.15 12.88
CA GLU A 58 -2.00 11.11 13.63
C GLU A 58 -1.96 9.94 14.64
N LYS A 59 -3.10 9.64 15.24
CA LYS A 59 -3.25 8.49 16.13
C LYS A 59 -2.95 7.18 15.39
N ALA A 60 -3.45 7.03 14.16
CA ALA A 60 -3.20 5.85 13.34
C ALA A 60 -1.72 5.73 12.98
N ILE A 61 -1.07 6.81 12.56
CA ILE A 61 0.36 6.81 12.24
C ILE A 61 1.18 6.35 13.44
N LYS A 62 0.93 6.91 14.64
CA LYS A 62 1.59 6.48 15.87
C LYS A 62 1.37 5.00 16.19
N ALA A 63 0.12 4.53 16.07
CA ALA A 63 -0.23 3.15 16.35
C ALA A 63 0.41 2.17 15.35
N LEU A 64 0.41 2.51 14.06
CA LEU A 64 1.03 1.71 13.00
C LEU A 64 2.57 1.67 13.14
N THR A 65 3.19 2.79 13.51
CA THR A 65 4.63 2.84 13.79
C THR A 65 4.99 1.92 14.95
N LEU A 66 4.25 2.00 16.06
CA LEU A 66 4.47 1.12 17.23
C LEU A 66 4.25 -0.37 16.88
N GLU A 67 3.22 -0.68 16.07
CA GLU A 67 2.99 -2.05 15.61
C GLU A 67 4.14 -2.55 14.73
N ALA A 68 4.61 -1.74 13.78
CA ALA A 68 5.72 -2.07 12.90
C ALA A 68 7.03 -2.26 13.66
N ASP A 69 7.34 -1.34 14.58
CA ASP A 69 8.56 -1.39 15.40
C ASP A 69 8.55 -2.63 16.31
N GLY A 70 7.39 -2.98 16.86
CA GLY A 70 7.22 -4.15 17.74
C GLY A 70 7.47 -5.50 17.07
N VAL A 71 7.49 -5.56 15.73
CA VAL A 71 7.74 -6.78 14.94
C VAL A 71 8.86 -6.62 13.92
N SER A 72 9.63 -5.54 14.01
CA SER A 72 10.68 -5.20 13.03
C SER A 72 11.83 -6.22 12.99
N ASP A 73 12.09 -6.91 14.11
CA ASP A 73 13.06 -8.00 14.23
C ASP A 73 12.67 -9.24 13.40
N LYS A 74 11.39 -9.39 13.08
CA LYS A 74 10.86 -10.49 12.25
C LYS A 74 10.94 -10.19 10.75
N ALA A 75 11.47 -9.05 10.36
CA ALA A 75 11.57 -8.68 8.97
C ALA A 75 12.51 -9.63 8.20
N TYR A 76 11.98 -10.20 7.12
CA TYR A 76 12.81 -10.91 6.15
C TYR A 76 13.55 -9.91 5.27
N ARG A 77 14.88 -9.97 5.29
CA ARG A 77 15.74 -9.13 4.47
C ARG A 77 16.27 -9.88 3.28
N SER A 78 16.03 -9.33 2.09
CA SER A 78 16.54 -9.86 0.83
C SER A 78 17.63 -8.96 0.27
N TYR A 79 18.73 -9.59 -0.14
CA TYR A 79 19.81 -8.94 -0.90
C TYR A 79 19.94 -9.67 -2.22
N ASN A 80 19.67 -8.98 -3.31
CA ASN A 80 19.85 -9.54 -4.64
C ASN A 80 20.20 -8.45 -5.64
N ARG A 81 20.59 -8.87 -6.84
CA ARG A 81 20.84 -7.98 -7.95
C ARG A 81 19.81 -8.27 -9.04
N THR A 82 19.07 -7.25 -9.44
CA THR A 82 17.95 -7.40 -10.36
C THR A 82 17.85 -6.22 -11.31
N ASN A 83 17.17 -6.42 -12.44
CA ASN A 83 16.74 -5.34 -13.33
C ASN A 83 15.30 -4.91 -13.04
N ALA A 84 14.84 -3.83 -13.68
CA ALA A 84 13.50 -3.29 -13.47
C ALA A 84 12.35 -4.25 -13.82
N TYR A 85 12.61 -5.29 -14.59
CA TYR A 85 11.62 -6.28 -15.04
C TYR A 85 11.68 -7.60 -14.27
N PHE A 86 12.59 -7.74 -13.32
CA PHE A 86 12.84 -8.98 -12.57
C PHE A 86 13.16 -10.19 -13.45
N THR A 87 13.82 -9.96 -14.59
CA THR A 87 14.23 -11.01 -15.52
C THR A 87 15.72 -11.37 -15.35
N LYS A 88 16.09 -12.55 -15.83
CA LYS A 88 17.50 -12.93 -15.98
C LYS A 88 18.15 -12.09 -17.06
N ASP A 89 19.48 -11.94 -17.01
CA ASP A 89 20.23 -11.31 -18.11
C ASP A 89 20.10 -12.14 -19.39
N ASP A 90 19.83 -11.45 -20.50
CA ASP A 90 19.80 -12.04 -21.82
C ASP A 90 20.91 -11.44 -22.68
N PRO A 91 22.00 -12.18 -22.96
CA PRO A 91 23.13 -11.70 -23.75
C PRO A 91 22.78 -11.36 -25.21
N ASN A 92 21.64 -11.85 -25.73
CA ASN A 92 21.18 -11.56 -27.08
C ASN A 92 20.60 -10.15 -27.22
N LEU A 93 20.27 -9.51 -26.10
CA LEU A 93 19.78 -8.14 -26.09
C LEU A 93 20.94 -7.13 -26.18
N SER A 94 20.65 -5.94 -26.69
CA SER A 94 21.58 -4.82 -26.66
C SER A 94 22.12 -4.55 -25.25
N LYS A 95 23.39 -4.19 -25.12
CA LYS A 95 23.98 -3.78 -23.83
C LYS A 95 23.25 -2.60 -23.16
N ASN A 96 22.53 -1.80 -23.97
CA ASN A 96 21.76 -0.67 -23.49
C ASN A 96 20.29 -1.01 -23.17
N ASP A 97 19.86 -2.24 -23.43
CA ASP A 97 18.50 -2.66 -23.11
C ASP A 97 18.24 -2.54 -21.58
N PRO A 98 17.12 -1.96 -21.14
CA PRO A 98 16.80 -1.83 -19.71
C PRO A 98 16.77 -3.15 -18.95
N ARG A 99 16.45 -4.26 -19.62
CA ARG A 99 16.47 -5.62 -19.03
C ARG A 99 17.87 -6.11 -18.71
N ARG A 100 18.92 -5.43 -19.23
CA ARG A 100 20.33 -5.70 -18.95
C ARG A 100 20.97 -4.71 -17.97
N LYS A 101 20.17 -3.77 -17.41
CA LYS A 101 20.60 -2.83 -16.38
C LYS A 101 20.23 -3.41 -15.02
N PHE A 102 21.22 -3.93 -14.30
CA PHE A 102 21.03 -4.56 -12.99
C PHE A 102 21.43 -3.61 -11.87
N PHE A 103 20.60 -3.59 -10.82
CA PHE A 103 20.77 -2.78 -9.63
C PHE A 103 20.82 -3.69 -8.40
N ASP A 104 21.57 -3.28 -7.40
CA ASP A 104 21.53 -3.93 -6.09
C ASP A 104 20.22 -3.55 -5.40
N ARG A 105 19.50 -4.57 -4.95
CA ARG A 105 18.24 -4.45 -4.22
C ARG A 105 18.44 -4.99 -2.81
N SER A 106 18.11 -4.15 -1.85
CA SER A 106 18.17 -4.51 -0.43
C SER A 106 16.88 -4.02 0.22
N ASN A 107 15.93 -4.92 0.33
CA ASN A 107 14.65 -4.64 0.98
C ASN A 107 14.42 -5.61 2.13
N ALA A 108 13.67 -5.14 3.10
CA ALA A 108 13.12 -5.97 4.16
C ALA A 108 11.62 -5.83 4.17
N PHE A 109 10.90 -6.90 4.45
CA PHE A 109 9.47 -6.87 4.62
C PHE A 109 9.04 -7.75 5.79
N ILE A 110 7.99 -7.33 6.46
CA ILE A 110 7.33 -8.06 7.53
C ILE A 110 6.07 -8.67 6.94
N ALA A 111 5.98 -10.00 6.99
CA ALA A 111 4.84 -10.74 6.46
C ALA A 111 3.60 -10.60 7.35
N ALA A 112 2.46 -10.83 6.75
CA ALA A 112 1.13 -10.59 7.30
C ALA A 112 0.81 -11.36 8.59
N ASP A 113 1.38 -12.54 8.79
CA ASP A 113 1.20 -13.40 9.95
C ASP A 113 1.83 -12.85 11.24
N ASN A 114 2.68 -11.82 11.11
CA ASN A 114 3.30 -11.14 12.26
C ASN A 114 2.42 -10.04 12.86
N PHE A 115 1.33 -9.66 12.20
CA PHE A 115 0.44 -8.59 12.69
C PHE A 115 -0.74 -9.15 13.46
N ASN A 116 -1.11 -8.44 14.54
CA ASN A 116 -2.28 -8.80 15.32
C ASN A 116 -3.56 -8.60 14.49
N ASN A 117 -4.46 -9.58 14.50
CA ASN A 117 -5.73 -9.52 13.78
C ASN A 117 -6.62 -8.34 14.20
N ASN A 118 -6.44 -7.82 15.40
CA ASN A 118 -7.14 -6.65 15.95
C ASN A 118 -6.22 -5.42 16.02
N GLY A 119 -5.02 -5.48 15.41
CA GLY A 119 -4.09 -4.36 15.34
C GLY A 119 -4.53 -3.28 14.37
N PRO A 120 -3.90 -2.10 14.41
CA PRO A 120 -4.28 -0.97 13.59
C PRO A 120 -4.17 -1.25 12.08
N LEU A 121 -3.14 -1.98 11.63
CA LEU A 121 -2.98 -2.34 10.23
C LEU A 121 -4.15 -3.21 9.74
N ARG A 122 -4.47 -4.25 10.49
CA ARG A 122 -5.58 -5.15 10.18
C ARG A 122 -6.93 -4.45 10.28
N THR A 123 -7.12 -3.54 11.21
CA THR A 123 -8.35 -2.75 11.35
C THR A 123 -8.59 -1.89 10.11
N ILE A 124 -7.55 -1.22 9.57
CA ILE A 124 -7.66 -0.44 8.34
C ILE A 124 -7.93 -1.36 7.15
N HIS A 125 -7.13 -2.42 6.97
CA HIS A 125 -7.27 -3.35 5.85
C HIS A 125 -8.63 -4.05 5.82
N ASN A 126 -9.16 -4.42 6.99
CA ASN A 126 -10.43 -5.14 7.11
C ASN A 126 -11.65 -4.21 7.16
N PHE A 127 -11.46 -2.89 7.12
CA PHE A 127 -12.58 -1.97 7.08
C PHE A 127 -13.38 -2.16 5.77
N PRO A 128 -14.65 -2.58 5.82
CA PRO A 128 -15.38 -3.00 4.62
C PRO A 128 -15.46 -1.95 3.53
N PHE A 129 -15.56 -0.68 3.91
CA PHE A 129 -15.65 0.45 2.98
C PHE A 129 -14.30 0.80 2.33
N PHE A 130 -13.19 0.32 2.87
CA PHE A 130 -11.87 0.56 2.28
C PHE A 130 -11.71 -0.17 0.95
N GLU A 131 -12.04 -1.45 0.91
CA GLU A 131 -12.00 -2.25 -0.30
C GLU A 131 -12.97 -1.73 -1.37
N GLU A 132 -14.21 -1.40 -0.96
CA GLU A 132 -15.21 -0.85 -1.86
C GLU A 132 -14.76 0.49 -2.45
N PHE A 133 -14.18 1.36 -1.62
CA PHE A 133 -13.62 2.63 -2.06
C PHE A 133 -12.50 2.44 -3.11
N ILE A 134 -11.54 1.54 -2.86
CA ILE A 134 -10.47 1.23 -3.81
C ILE A 134 -11.04 0.67 -5.12
N LYS A 135 -11.98 -0.26 -5.04
CA LYS A 135 -12.66 -0.83 -6.22
C LYS A 135 -13.28 0.27 -7.09
N GLU A 136 -13.99 1.19 -6.47
CA GLU A 136 -14.62 2.30 -7.20
C GLU A 136 -13.59 3.28 -7.76
N CYS A 137 -12.54 3.63 -7.01
CA CYS A 137 -11.46 4.48 -7.51
C CYS A 137 -10.79 3.90 -8.76
N LEU A 138 -10.60 2.58 -8.80
CA LEU A 138 -10.04 1.86 -9.93
C LEU A 138 -11.05 1.59 -11.05
N ASN A 139 -12.31 1.98 -10.89
CA ASN A 139 -13.41 1.72 -11.82
C ASN A 139 -13.55 0.23 -12.17
N LEU A 140 -13.34 -0.65 -11.18
CA LEU A 140 -13.41 -2.09 -11.36
C LEU A 140 -14.80 -2.63 -11.02
N LYS A 141 -15.25 -3.62 -11.77
CA LYS A 141 -16.47 -4.37 -11.46
C LYS A 141 -16.29 -5.23 -10.20
N ASN A 142 -15.14 -5.88 -10.08
CA ASN A 142 -14.79 -6.74 -8.96
C ASN A 142 -13.35 -6.44 -8.52
N ILE A 143 -13.08 -6.57 -7.23
CA ILE A 143 -11.75 -6.59 -6.64
C ILE A 143 -11.65 -7.84 -5.77
N TYR A 144 -10.47 -8.41 -5.67
CA TYR A 144 -10.24 -9.61 -4.89
C TYR A 144 -9.05 -9.38 -3.98
N ARG A 145 -9.19 -9.76 -2.72
CA ARG A 145 -8.07 -9.75 -1.79
C ARG A 145 -7.03 -10.79 -2.20
N TYR A 146 -5.79 -10.47 -1.92
CA TYR A 146 -4.70 -11.41 -2.14
C TYR A 146 -4.91 -12.66 -1.28
N SER A 147 -4.86 -13.84 -1.90
CA SER A 147 -5.21 -15.10 -1.23
C SER A 147 -4.09 -15.69 -0.38
N ASP A 148 -2.84 -15.22 -0.57
CA ASP A 148 -1.71 -15.65 0.24
C ASP A 148 -1.80 -15.01 1.63
N PRO A 149 -1.96 -15.81 2.70
CA PRO A 149 -2.10 -15.30 4.06
C PRO A 149 -0.84 -14.63 4.62
N LEU A 150 0.31 -14.78 3.94
CA LEU A 150 1.55 -14.13 4.32
C LEU A 150 1.77 -12.77 3.62
N ALA A 151 0.97 -12.47 2.59
CA ALA A 151 1.20 -11.32 1.71
C ALA A 151 -0.05 -10.46 1.45
N ASP A 152 -1.17 -10.68 2.14
CA ASP A 152 -2.38 -9.86 2.00
C ASP A 152 -2.17 -8.43 2.54
N VAL A 153 -1.34 -8.27 3.55
CA VAL A 153 -0.74 -7.00 3.99
C VAL A 153 0.73 -7.24 4.33
N ILE A 154 1.59 -6.32 3.96
CA ILE A 154 3.02 -6.38 4.30
C ILE A 154 3.51 -5.00 4.72
N ILE A 155 4.51 -4.94 5.58
CA ILE A 155 5.25 -3.71 5.84
C ILE A 155 6.62 -3.82 5.20
N ASN A 156 6.94 -2.86 4.34
CA ASN A 156 8.27 -2.71 3.76
C ASN A 156 9.12 -1.82 4.68
N LEU A 157 10.33 -2.28 4.99
CA LEU A 157 11.31 -1.55 5.78
C LEU A 157 12.51 -1.20 4.90
N ALA A 158 12.91 0.06 4.92
CA ALA A 158 14.14 0.55 4.29
C ALA A 158 15.01 1.24 5.35
N ASN A 159 16.10 0.60 5.73
CA ASN A 159 17.09 1.18 6.64
C ASN A 159 18.11 2.00 5.83
N LYS A 160 18.91 2.82 6.51
CA LYS A 160 19.99 3.59 5.89
C LYS A 160 20.85 2.72 4.95
N GLY A 161 21.03 3.19 3.72
CA GLY A 161 21.82 2.49 2.69
C GLY A 161 21.08 1.35 1.98
N ASN A 162 19.83 1.10 2.33
CA ASN A 162 18.99 0.10 1.69
C ASN A 162 17.86 0.79 0.92
N GLY A 163 17.29 0.09 -0.07
CA GLY A 163 16.20 0.66 -0.85
C GLY A 163 15.67 -0.28 -1.93
N PHE A 164 14.68 0.24 -2.60
CA PHE A 164 14.01 -0.41 -3.71
C PHE A 164 14.44 0.33 -4.99
N PRO A 165 15.26 -0.29 -5.86
CA PRO A 165 15.60 0.32 -7.15
C PRO A 165 14.36 0.36 -8.04
N TRP A 166 14.45 1.11 -9.15
CA TRP A 166 13.42 1.17 -10.17
C TRP A 166 12.97 -0.22 -10.61
N HIS A 167 11.69 -0.47 -10.54
CA HIS A 167 11.08 -1.75 -10.94
C HIS A 167 9.63 -1.54 -11.37
N PHE A 168 9.12 -2.50 -12.11
CA PHE A 168 7.69 -2.62 -12.37
C PHE A 168 7.09 -3.58 -11.36
N ASP A 169 6.01 -3.16 -10.71
CA ASP A 169 5.22 -4.07 -9.91
C ASP A 169 4.60 -5.17 -10.77
N THR A 170 4.53 -6.37 -10.24
CA THR A 170 3.90 -7.51 -10.92
C THR A 170 2.39 -7.54 -10.74
N ASN A 171 1.85 -6.73 -9.84
CA ASN A 171 0.42 -6.56 -9.58
C ASN A 171 -0.20 -5.58 -10.58
N ASN A 172 -1.51 -5.68 -10.79
CA ASN A 172 -2.24 -4.74 -11.63
C ASN A 172 -2.32 -3.35 -10.98
N PHE A 173 -2.37 -3.30 -9.65
CA PHE A 173 -2.35 -2.10 -8.84
C PHE A 173 -1.80 -2.41 -7.45
N THR A 174 -1.27 -1.39 -6.79
CA THR A 174 -0.73 -1.48 -5.43
C THR A 174 -1.29 -0.33 -4.61
N VAL A 175 -1.74 -0.61 -3.39
CA VAL A 175 -2.12 0.40 -2.40
C VAL A 175 -1.01 0.49 -1.37
N THR A 176 -0.42 1.66 -1.25
CA THR A 176 0.67 1.93 -0.30
C THR A 176 0.24 2.93 0.75
N ILE A 177 0.56 2.66 2.00
CA ILE A 177 0.36 3.55 3.13
C ILE A 177 1.74 3.97 3.66
N ALA A 178 2.05 5.26 3.60
CA ALA A 178 3.26 5.81 4.20
C ALA A 178 3.05 5.96 5.71
N ILE A 179 3.78 5.17 6.50
CA ILE A 179 3.70 5.18 7.97
C ILE A 179 4.81 6.07 8.55
N GLN A 180 6.04 5.90 8.05
CA GLN A 180 7.21 6.62 8.51
C GLN A 180 8.09 6.96 7.30
N ASN A 181 8.44 8.23 7.16
CA ASN A 181 9.34 8.69 6.11
C ASN A 181 10.78 8.72 6.62
N ALA A 182 11.74 8.61 5.69
CA ALA A 182 13.15 8.88 5.99
C ALA A 182 13.35 10.37 6.35
N GLU A 183 14.31 10.65 7.22
CA GLU A 183 14.73 12.02 7.52
C GLU A 183 15.45 12.66 6.33
N GLU A 184 16.26 11.85 5.60
CA GLU A 184 16.94 12.24 4.38
C GLU A 184 16.90 11.13 3.34
N GLY A 185 16.69 11.48 2.08
CA GLY A 185 16.57 10.53 0.97
C GLY A 185 15.29 9.68 1.05
N GLY A 186 15.31 8.51 0.42
CA GLY A 186 14.21 7.54 0.50
C GLY A 186 12.88 8.03 -0.08
N VAL A 187 12.92 9.00 -0.98
CA VAL A 187 11.72 9.53 -1.64
C VAL A 187 11.12 8.45 -2.53
N PHE A 188 9.80 8.30 -2.43
CA PHE A 188 9.07 7.47 -3.38
C PHE A 188 9.00 8.18 -4.73
N GLU A 189 9.52 7.53 -5.76
CA GLU A 189 9.52 8.04 -7.12
C GLU A 189 8.73 7.09 -8.03
N TYR A 190 8.04 7.66 -9.00
CA TYR A 190 7.35 6.88 -10.03
C TYR A 190 7.45 7.56 -11.39
N ALA A 191 7.39 6.78 -12.46
CA ALA A 191 7.40 7.26 -13.83
C ALA A 191 6.09 6.83 -14.51
N PRO A 192 5.19 7.77 -14.84
CA PRO A 192 3.92 7.46 -15.48
C PRO A 192 4.10 7.06 -16.95
N ASN A 193 3.21 6.21 -17.46
CA ASN A 193 3.05 5.92 -18.88
C ASN A 193 4.31 5.38 -19.59
N ILE A 194 5.17 4.62 -18.90
CA ILE A 194 6.40 4.06 -19.49
C ILE A 194 6.32 2.56 -19.79
N ARG A 195 5.16 1.94 -19.60
CA ARG A 195 4.90 0.51 -19.87
C ARG A 195 3.72 0.34 -20.81
#